data_2f5854227d653bb47f1f3898241cbb3b
#
_entry.id   2f5854227d653bb47f1f3898241cbb3b
#
_cell.length_a   1.000
_cell.length_b   1.000
_cell.length_c   1.000
_cell.angle_alpha   90.00
_cell.angle_beta   90.00
_cell.angle_gamma   90.00
#
_symmetry.space_group_name_H-M   'P 1'
#
loop_
_entity.id
_entity.type
_entity.pdbx_description
1 polymer ?
#
loop_
_entity_poly.entity_id
_entity_poly.type
_entity_poly.pdbx_seq_one_letter_code
_entity_poly.pdbx_strand_id
1 'polypeptide(L)'
;MSELAKTWSFSAPIERFEMDGTMHFLCIPKSIEDEVRACPEKRYVITVNDVATWHCGLLGTGDGRWFVMVSRAKLKEAETTHGGWVHVDLAVDQSKYGMAVPPDLQAMLDDDEVFLARFDAMLPGKRRNAIHQIASAKTEATVTKRIVKLMADLGLATVLWGWALFACGQASHPVALGHDRTDAYVDVLRGKTVAVVGNHTAVFDTPQGTVHLVDSLLRLGIDVAHVFAPEHGFRGEAANGAHIQDGVDGPTGLPVYSLHGAHKKPQPEQLDVDALVFDIQDVGARFYTYVSSMILCMEACAEQGVDMVVLDRPNPHGHHIQGPMLDPAFKSFVGWIPTPMVHGMTLGELALMAKEEGWFESSEKLSLQVIPCLRWDHDTPYALDVRPSPNLPNQTSIDLYPSLCLFEPTAISVGRGTDTPFQILGHPDAWMGSYAFTPVSVAGAAPHPKHENVACLGQSMNGLAQAWRSESMAQGNAALPGFDLQPLWTWAEQWRNLHDGSLDGFITSPSFFDKLAGTDQVRLALEANTPLAELEAQWDEEHAAFLALAQRYLLYPWSLVDGTRH
;
A
#
# COMPACT_ATOMS: atom_id res chain seq x y z
N MET A 1 -38.42 -4.75 26.00
CA MET A 1 -37.72 -4.95 27.29
C MET A 1 -36.64 -5.98 26.98
N SER A 2 -35.37 -5.58 26.90
CA SER A 2 -34.25 -6.51 26.70
C SER A 2 -34.13 -7.36 27.97
N GLU A 3 -34.28 -8.68 27.85
CA GLU A 3 -33.89 -9.60 28.90
C GLU A 3 -32.41 -9.35 29.19
N LEU A 4 -32.09 -8.99 30.43
CA LEU A 4 -30.71 -8.86 30.92
C LEU A 4 -30.02 -10.20 30.72
N ALA A 5 -28.88 -10.20 30.04
CA ALA A 5 -28.10 -11.41 29.82
C ALA A 5 -27.80 -12.08 31.18
N LYS A 6 -28.08 -13.37 31.27
CA LYS A 6 -27.86 -14.14 32.50
C LYS A 6 -26.36 -14.23 32.77
N THR A 7 -25.91 -13.80 33.95
CA THR A 7 -24.50 -13.75 34.37
C THR A 7 -24.30 -14.47 35.68
N TRP A 8 -23.14 -15.05 35.88
CA TRP A 8 -22.71 -15.71 37.13
C TRP A 8 -21.29 -15.25 37.49
N SER A 9 -21.09 -14.85 38.73
CA SER A 9 -19.78 -14.47 39.25
C SER A 9 -19.35 -15.47 40.33
N PHE A 10 -18.09 -15.92 40.25
CA PHE A 10 -17.52 -16.87 41.20
C PHE A 10 -16.00 -16.78 41.23
N SER A 11 -15.39 -17.46 42.19
CA SER A 11 -13.94 -17.63 42.25
C SER A 11 -13.56 -19.09 42.13
N ALA A 12 -12.52 -19.38 41.38
CA ALA A 12 -12.03 -20.74 41.17
C ALA A 12 -10.50 -20.77 40.96
N PRO A 13 -9.82 -21.89 41.26
CA PRO A 13 -8.41 -22.04 40.93
C PRO A 13 -8.21 -22.40 39.45
N ILE A 14 -7.07 -22.01 38.90
CA ILE A 14 -6.62 -22.49 37.58
C ILE A 14 -6.03 -23.90 37.77
N GLU A 15 -6.68 -24.89 37.20
CA GLU A 15 -6.26 -26.30 37.26
C GLU A 15 -5.50 -26.68 35.96
N ARG A 16 -4.85 -27.83 35.97
CA ARG A 16 -4.09 -28.37 34.82
C ARG A 16 -4.36 -29.88 34.69
N PHE A 17 -4.48 -30.35 33.42
CA PHE A 17 -4.59 -31.77 33.14
C PHE A 17 -3.28 -32.52 33.46
N GLU A 18 -3.40 -33.65 34.18
CA GLU A 18 -2.22 -34.44 34.59
C GLU A 18 -1.51 -35.13 33.44
N MET A 19 -2.27 -35.50 32.39
CA MET A 19 -1.76 -36.29 31.26
C MET A 19 -0.92 -35.52 30.24
N ASP A 20 -1.09 -34.20 30.13
CA ASP A 20 -0.42 -33.41 29.06
C ASP A 20 0.40 -32.22 29.62
N GLY A 21 0.20 -31.85 30.88
CA GLY A 21 0.97 -30.78 31.56
C GLY A 21 0.95 -29.39 30.89
N THR A 22 0.31 -29.23 29.73
CA THR A 22 0.31 -28.02 28.94
C THR A 22 -1.04 -27.29 28.88
N MET A 23 -2.14 -28.02 29.11
CA MET A 23 -3.49 -27.48 29.05
C MET A 23 -4.03 -27.11 30.41
N HIS A 24 -4.53 -25.88 30.56
CA HIS A 24 -5.13 -25.36 31.77
C HIS A 24 -6.64 -25.23 31.62
N PHE A 25 -7.34 -25.34 32.72
CA PHE A 25 -8.79 -25.21 32.75
C PHE A 25 -9.25 -24.58 34.06
N LEU A 26 -10.51 -24.17 34.07
CA LEU A 26 -11.19 -23.56 35.20
C LEU A 26 -12.53 -24.26 35.39
N CYS A 27 -12.75 -24.86 36.55
CA CYS A 27 -14.00 -25.57 36.82
C CYS A 27 -15.13 -24.61 37.20
N ILE A 28 -16.33 -24.94 36.71
CA ILE A 28 -17.57 -24.28 37.15
C ILE A 28 -17.95 -24.86 38.55
N PRO A 29 -18.18 -24.00 39.56
CA PRO A 29 -18.61 -24.45 40.85
C PRO A 29 -19.96 -25.17 40.82
N LYS A 30 -20.08 -26.24 41.62
CA LYS A 30 -21.35 -26.99 41.69
C LYS A 30 -22.54 -26.14 42.10
N SER A 31 -22.34 -25.06 42.85
CA SER A 31 -23.39 -24.14 43.29
C SER A 31 -24.15 -23.45 42.14
N ILE A 32 -23.52 -23.30 40.96
CA ILE A 32 -24.10 -22.65 39.76
C ILE A 32 -24.18 -23.61 38.57
N GLU A 33 -23.60 -24.80 38.68
CA GLU A 33 -23.47 -25.76 37.56
C GLU A 33 -24.84 -26.12 36.96
N ASP A 34 -25.84 -26.41 37.80
CA ASP A 34 -27.16 -26.79 37.31
C ASP A 34 -27.87 -25.64 36.57
N GLU A 35 -27.71 -24.41 37.04
CA GLU A 35 -28.26 -23.22 36.38
C GLU A 35 -27.58 -22.94 35.03
N VAL A 36 -26.26 -23.05 34.98
CA VAL A 36 -25.50 -22.86 33.76
C VAL A 36 -25.84 -23.95 32.73
N ARG A 37 -25.96 -25.19 33.15
CA ARG A 37 -26.33 -26.33 32.30
C ARG A 37 -27.76 -26.25 31.78
N ALA A 38 -28.70 -25.68 32.56
CA ALA A 38 -30.10 -25.49 32.14
C ALA A 38 -30.29 -24.39 31.09
N CYS A 39 -29.27 -23.53 30.85
CA CYS A 39 -29.35 -22.55 29.78
C CYS A 39 -29.49 -23.22 28.41
N PRO A 40 -30.45 -22.77 27.57
CA PRO A 40 -30.60 -23.27 26.21
C PRO A 40 -29.36 -22.93 25.37
N GLU A 41 -28.76 -21.77 25.58
CA GLU A 41 -27.51 -21.35 24.96
C GLU A 41 -26.37 -22.18 25.55
N LYS A 42 -25.53 -22.71 24.66
CA LYS A 42 -24.36 -23.53 25.05
C LYS A 42 -23.04 -22.80 24.85
N ARG A 43 -23.09 -21.48 24.69
CA ARG A 43 -21.92 -20.61 24.54
C ARG A 43 -21.96 -19.50 25.55
N TYR A 44 -20.76 -19.14 26.02
CA TYR A 44 -20.56 -18.18 27.08
C TYR A 44 -19.40 -17.24 26.75
N VAL A 45 -19.45 -16.06 27.31
CA VAL A 45 -18.32 -15.15 27.42
C VAL A 45 -17.83 -15.21 28.85
N ILE A 46 -16.55 -15.45 29.03
CA ILE A 46 -15.91 -15.52 30.34
C ILE A 46 -14.90 -14.35 30.47
N THR A 47 -14.97 -13.64 31.59
CA THR A 47 -14.00 -12.62 31.98
C THR A 47 -13.30 -13.09 33.26
N VAL A 48 -11.97 -13.03 33.27
CA VAL A 48 -11.13 -13.46 34.40
C VAL A 48 -10.36 -12.28 34.92
N ASN A 49 -10.45 -12.02 36.22
CA ASN A 49 -9.83 -10.91 36.94
C ASN A 49 -10.14 -9.54 36.34
N ASP A 50 -11.32 -9.36 35.75
CA ASP A 50 -11.76 -8.12 35.06
C ASP A 50 -10.86 -7.68 33.87
N VAL A 51 -9.93 -8.52 33.44
CA VAL A 51 -8.92 -8.17 32.42
C VAL A 51 -9.00 -9.08 31.21
N ALA A 52 -8.97 -10.40 31.37
CA ALA A 52 -8.91 -11.34 30.27
C ALA A 52 -10.30 -11.86 29.89
N THR A 53 -10.79 -11.54 28.68
CA THR A 53 -12.11 -11.94 28.20
C THR A 53 -11.99 -12.83 26.95
N TRP A 54 -12.82 -13.89 26.85
CA TRP A 54 -12.92 -14.72 25.65
C TRP A 54 -14.25 -15.49 25.56
N HIS A 55 -14.63 -15.91 24.36
CA HIS A 55 -15.78 -16.76 24.11
C HIS A 55 -15.43 -18.23 24.37
N CYS A 56 -16.30 -18.96 25.03
CA CYS A 56 -16.05 -20.35 25.41
C CYS A 56 -17.30 -21.23 25.33
N GLY A 57 -17.09 -22.52 25.35
CA GLY A 57 -18.09 -23.54 25.63
C GLY A 57 -17.69 -24.33 26.85
N LEU A 58 -18.64 -24.93 27.54
CA LEU A 58 -18.36 -25.81 28.65
C LEU A 58 -18.02 -27.21 28.15
N LEU A 59 -17.03 -27.83 28.78
CA LEU A 59 -16.60 -29.20 28.54
C LEU A 59 -16.79 -30.01 29.82
N GLY A 60 -17.16 -31.27 29.71
CA GLY A 60 -17.28 -32.19 30.86
C GLY A 60 -15.97 -32.91 31.11
N THR A 61 -15.57 -33.01 32.36
CA THR A 61 -14.52 -33.94 32.79
C THR A 61 -15.10 -35.36 32.96
N GLY A 62 -14.27 -36.38 32.92
CA GLY A 62 -14.69 -37.77 33.12
C GLY A 62 -15.23 -38.05 34.52
N ASP A 63 -14.98 -37.18 35.49
CA ASP A 63 -15.42 -37.25 36.89
C ASP A 63 -16.73 -36.47 37.16
N GLY A 64 -17.35 -35.91 36.11
CA GLY A 64 -18.64 -35.23 36.18
C GLY A 64 -18.57 -33.73 36.45
N ARG A 65 -17.40 -33.13 36.54
CA ARG A 65 -17.25 -31.66 36.64
C ARG A 65 -17.34 -31.00 35.23
N TRP A 66 -17.73 -29.75 35.22
CA TRP A 66 -17.75 -28.93 34.00
C TRP A 66 -16.70 -27.83 34.08
N PHE A 67 -16.04 -27.55 32.94
CA PHE A 67 -14.91 -26.63 32.91
C PHE A 67 -14.84 -25.82 31.62
N VAL A 68 -14.06 -24.74 31.68
CA VAL A 68 -13.66 -23.91 30.55
C VAL A 68 -12.16 -24.05 30.35
N MET A 69 -11.73 -24.21 29.09
CA MET A 69 -10.30 -24.22 28.72
C MET A 69 -9.70 -22.82 28.83
N VAL A 70 -8.48 -22.74 29.39
CA VAL A 70 -7.73 -21.50 29.55
C VAL A 70 -6.39 -21.62 28.81
N SER A 71 -6.17 -20.81 27.78
CA SER A 71 -4.89 -20.82 27.05
C SER A 71 -3.78 -20.12 27.86
N ARG A 72 -2.51 -20.45 27.55
CA ARG A 72 -1.35 -19.76 28.17
C ARG A 72 -1.37 -18.25 27.94
N ALA A 73 -1.84 -17.80 26.76
CA ALA A 73 -2.00 -16.38 26.47
C ALA A 73 -2.99 -15.72 27.42
N LYS A 74 -4.15 -16.38 27.67
CA LYS A 74 -5.17 -15.88 28.60
C LYS A 74 -4.73 -15.90 30.07
N LEU A 75 -3.90 -16.87 30.45
CA LEU A 75 -3.27 -16.86 31.80
C LEU A 75 -2.36 -15.65 31.97
N LYS A 76 -1.56 -15.34 30.96
CA LYS A 76 -0.67 -14.17 30.96
C LYS A 76 -1.47 -12.86 30.99
N GLU A 77 -2.54 -12.75 30.21
CA GLU A 77 -3.44 -11.60 30.16
C GLU A 77 -4.16 -11.39 31.49
N ALA A 78 -4.61 -12.48 32.16
CA ALA A 78 -5.24 -12.44 33.47
C ALA A 78 -4.26 -12.34 34.65
N GLU A 79 -2.97 -12.16 34.37
CA GLU A 79 -1.88 -12.07 35.37
C GLU A 79 -1.90 -13.19 36.41
N THR A 80 -2.14 -14.44 35.94
CA THR A 80 -2.27 -15.61 36.82
C THR A 80 -1.46 -16.81 36.30
N THR A 81 -1.34 -17.83 37.15
CA THR A 81 -0.62 -19.08 36.82
C THR A 81 -1.40 -20.30 37.34
N HIS A 82 -0.90 -21.49 37.04
CA HIS A 82 -1.44 -22.73 37.58
C HIS A 82 -1.50 -22.67 39.13
N GLY A 83 -2.63 -23.05 39.68
CA GLY A 83 -2.91 -23.01 41.13
C GLY A 83 -3.38 -21.64 41.65
N GLY A 84 -3.28 -20.59 40.84
CA GLY A 84 -3.78 -19.26 41.20
C GLY A 84 -5.30 -19.22 41.26
N TRP A 85 -5.85 -18.58 42.29
CA TRP A 85 -7.28 -18.29 42.39
C TRP A 85 -7.60 -17.03 41.60
N VAL A 86 -8.68 -17.08 40.83
CA VAL A 86 -9.12 -15.98 39.96
C VAL A 86 -10.59 -15.66 40.22
N HIS A 87 -10.97 -14.40 40.04
CA HIS A 87 -12.36 -13.99 39.93
C HIS A 87 -12.84 -14.22 38.54
N VAL A 88 -14.06 -14.71 38.37
CA VAL A 88 -14.63 -15.11 37.10
C VAL A 88 -16.05 -14.58 36.95
N ASP A 89 -16.31 -13.84 35.90
CA ASP A 89 -17.62 -13.52 35.41
C ASP A 89 -17.93 -14.35 34.18
N LEU A 90 -19.02 -15.12 34.23
CA LEU A 90 -19.50 -15.94 33.13
C LEU A 90 -20.86 -15.40 32.66
N ALA A 91 -20.97 -15.00 31.42
CA ALA A 91 -22.20 -14.50 30.82
C ALA A 91 -22.63 -15.38 29.62
N VAL A 92 -23.93 -15.44 29.36
CA VAL A 92 -24.43 -16.08 28.12
C VAL A 92 -23.96 -15.27 26.92
N ASP A 93 -23.35 -15.95 25.94
CA ASP A 93 -22.86 -15.34 24.71
C ASP A 93 -24.04 -14.97 23.78
N GLN A 94 -24.29 -13.69 23.64
CA GLN A 94 -25.33 -13.14 22.77
C GLN A 94 -24.85 -12.84 21.36
N SER A 95 -23.56 -13.08 21.05
CA SER A 95 -23.04 -12.86 19.70
C SER A 95 -23.65 -13.84 18.71
N LYS A 96 -23.96 -13.36 17.49
CA LYS A 96 -24.64 -14.15 16.44
C LYS A 96 -23.98 -15.51 16.16
N TYR A 97 -22.63 -15.57 16.30
CA TYR A 97 -21.87 -16.77 15.94
C TYR A 97 -21.15 -17.44 17.13
N GLY A 98 -21.33 -16.92 18.33
CA GLY A 98 -20.67 -17.43 19.54
C GLY A 98 -19.18 -17.11 19.60
N MET A 99 -18.75 -16.07 18.91
CA MET A 99 -17.41 -15.49 18.96
C MET A 99 -17.37 -14.18 18.18
N ALA A 100 -16.34 -13.33 18.42
CA ALA A 100 -16.11 -12.12 17.67
C ALA A 100 -15.75 -12.44 16.22
N VAL A 101 -16.38 -11.73 15.28
CA VAL A 101 -16.11 -11.83 13.85
C VAL A 101 -15.00 -10.82 13.49
N PRO A 102 -13.95 -11.23 12.77
CA PRO A 102 -12.95 -10.28 12.28
C PRO A 102 -13.56 -9.21 11.37
N PRO A 103 -13.09 -7.95 11.42
CA PRO A 103 -13.68 -6.85 10.64
C PRO A 103 -13.82 -7.15 9.14
N ASP A 104 -12.79 -7.72 8.52
CA ASP A 104 -12.81 -8.07 7.09
C ASP A 104 -13.88 -9.11 6.74
N LEU A 105 -14.05 -10.12 7.60
CA LEU A 105 -15.12 -11.11 7.42
C LEU A 105 -16.48 -10.49 7.69
N GLN A 106 -16.60 -9.58 8.67
CA GLN A 106 -17.85 -8.90 8.97
C GLN A 106 -18.29 -8.04 7.79
N ALA A 107 -17.38 -7.27 7.20
CA ALA A 107 -17.65 -6.46 6.02
C ALA A 107 -18.20 -7.33 4.87
N MET A 108 -17.58 -8.47 4.60
CA MET A 108 -18.06 -9.41 3.58
C MET A 108 -19.46 -9.98 3.88
N LEU A 109 -19.75 -10.24 5.17
CA LEU A 109 -21.07 -10.75 5.59
C LEU A 109 -22.15 -9.67 5.52
N ASP A 110 -21.79 -8.41 5.62
CA ASP A 110 -22.70 -7.27 5.55
C ASP A 110 -22.98 -6.87 4.08
N ASP A 111 -22.02 -7.06 3.19
CA ASP A 111 -22.11 -6.62 1.79
C ASP A 111 -22.67 -7.69 0.82
N ASP A 112 -22.56 -8.99 1.15
CA ASP A 112 -22.97 -10.09 0.26
C ASP A 112 -24.03 -10.99 0.90
N GLU A 113 -25.30 -10.78 0.53
CA GLU A 113 -26.42 -11.57 1.03
C GLU A 113 -26.33 -13.07 0.70
N VAL A 114 -25.71 -13.43 -0.44
CA VAL A 114 -25.54 -14.82 -0.86
C VAL A 114 -24.44 -15.48 -0.02
N PHE A 115 -23.36 -14.76 0.21
CA PHE A 115 -22.28 -15.21 1.12
C PHE A 115 -22.82 -15.37 2.54
N LEU A 116 -23.56 -14.39 3.06
CA LEU A 116 -24.19 -14.43 4.38
C LEU A 116 -25.11 -15.65 4.50
N ALA A 117 -26.00 -15.88 3.52
CA ALA A 117 -26.93 -17.02 3.54
C ALA A 117 -26.19 -18.37 3.55
N ARG A 118 -25.13 -18.51 2.75
CA ARG A 118 -24.30 -19.72 2.70
C ARG A 118 -23.48 -19.91 3.96
N PHE A 119 -22.93 -18.83 4.50
CA PHE A 119 -22.21 -18.85 5.77
C PHE A 119 -23.13 -19.23 6.93
N ASP A 120 -24.34 -18.68 6.98
CA ASP A 120 -25.34 -18.99 8.00
C ASP A 120 -25.89 -20.43 7.89
N ALA A 121 -25.86 -21.02 6.71
CA ALA A 121 -26.21 -22.43 6.49
C ALA A 121 -25.14 -23.43 6.97
N MET A 122 -23.91 -22.98 7.26
CA MET A 122 -22.85 -23.84 7.79
C MET A 122 -23.22 -24.39 9.18
N LEU A 123 -22.76 -25.61 9.48
CA LEU A 123 -22.83 -26.14 10.84
C LEU A 123 -22.10 -25.18 11.82
N PRO A 124 -22.65 -24.91 13.01
CA PRO A 124 -22.09 -23.95 13.95
C PRO A 124 -20.62 -24.16 14.28
N GLY A 125 -20.16 -25.41 14.37
CA GLY A 125 -18.75 -25.74 14.61
C GLY A 125 -17.83 -25.37 13.44
N LYS A 126 -18.26 -25.64 12.20
CA LYS A 126 -17.49 -25.29 10.99
C LYS A 126 -17.41 -23.76 10.82
N ARG A 127 -18.50 -23.05 11.08
CA ARG A 127 -18.58 -21.60 11.02
C ARG A 127 -17.59 -20.93 11.99
N ARG A 128 -17.58 -21.35 13.26
CA ARG A 128 -16.63 -20.86 14.26
C ARG A 128 -15.19 -21.19 13.91
N ASN A 129 -14.92 -22.37 13.36
CA ASN A 129 -13.57 -22.71 12.90
C ASN A 129 -13.09 -21.77 11.77
N ALA A 130 -13.98 -21.45 10.82
CA ALA A 130 -13.67 -20.48 9.76
C ALA A 130 -13.35 -19.09 10.33
N ILE A 131 -14.21 -18.58 11.24
CA ILE A 131 -13.97 -17.30 11.94
C ILE A 131 -12.62 -17.34 12.67
N HIS A 132 -12.34 -18.40 13.42
CA HIS A 132 -11.09 -18.54 14.18
C HIS A 132 -9.86 -18.59 13.25
N GLN A 133 -9.93 -19.30 12.14
CA GLN A 133 -8.85 -19.34 11.16
C GLN A 133 -8.57 -17.95 10.61
N ILE A 134 -9.60 -17.18 10.24
CA ILE A 134 -9.43 -15.82 9.73
C ILE A 134 -8.86 -14.91 10.82
N ALA A 135 -9.43 -14.91 12.03
CA ALA A 135 -8.96 -14.12 13.17
C ALA A 135 -7.51 -14.42 13.60
N SER A 136 -7.01 -15.63 13.36
CA SER A 136 -5.63 -16.02 13.71
C SER A 136 -4.60 -15.67 12.65
N ALA A 137 -4.99 -15.06 11.54
CA ALA A 137 -4.07 -14.61 10.49
C ALA A 137 -3.23 -13.42 11.01
N LYS A 138 -1.94 -13.43 10.68
CA LYS A 138 -0.98 -12.40 11.13
C LYS A 138 -0.75 -11.31 10.08
N THR A 139 -1.23 -11.51 8.85
CA THR A 139 -1.08 -10.56 7.74
C THR A 139 -2.37 -10.47 6.94
N GLU A 140 -2.66 -9.32 6.36
CA GLU A 140 -3.84 -9.10 5.50
C GLU A 140 -3.89 -10.09 4.34
N ALA A 141 -2.78 -10.37 3.68
CA ALA A 141 -2.70 -11.37 2.62
C ALA A 141 -3.14 -12.77 3.09
N THR A 142 -2.84 -13.12 4.35
CA THR A 142 -3.31 -14.38 4.95
C THR A 142 -4.79 -14.33 5.28
N VAL A 143 -5.32 -13.18 5.73
CA VAL A 143 -6.76 -12.95 5.96
C VAL A 143 -7.50 -13.14 4.65
N THR A 144 -7.12 -12.41 3.60
CA THR A 144 -7.71 -12.49 2.26
C THR A 144 -7.69 -13.90 1.71
N LYS A 145 -6.54 -14.59 1.75
CA LYS A 145 -6.40 -15.98 1.31
C LYS A 145 -7.36 -16.93 2.03
N ARG A 146 -7.59 -16.72 3.34
CA ARG A 146 -8.48 -17.56 4.14
C ARG A 146 -9.96 -17.25 3.87
N ILE A 147 -10.30 -15.97 3.61
CA ILE A 147 -11.65 -15.58 3.19
C ILE A 147 -11.96 -16.17 1.80
N VAL A 148 -11.07 -16.03 0.84
CA VAL A 148 -11.22 -16.60 -0.51
C VAL A 148 -11.39 -18.13 -0.44
N LYS A 149 -10.60 -18.79 0.40
CA LYS A 149 -10.77 -20.23 0.64
C LYS A 149 -12.14 -20.57 1.23
N LEU A 150 -12.62 -19.79 2.18
CA LEU A 150 -13.95 -19.98 2.77
C LEU A 150 -15.05 -19.81 1.71
N MET A 151 -14.93 -18.82 0.83
CA MET A 151 -15.86 -18.63 -0.29
C MET A 151 -15.84 -19.84 -1.25
N ALA A 152 -14.67 -20.37 -1.56
CA ALA A 152 -14.52 -21.58 -2.36
C ALA A 152 -15.17 -22.80 -1.68
N ASP A 153 -14.95 -22.99 -0.38
CA ASP A 153 -15.52 -24.06 0.42
C ASP A 153 -17.06 -23.97 0.51
N LEU A 154 -17.61 -22.76 0.36
CA LEU A 154 -19.06 -22.49 0.31
C LEU A 154 -19.66 -22.63 -1.11
N GLY A 155 -18.86 -22.98 -2.11
CA GLY A 155 -19.28 -23.08 -3.51
C GLY A 155 -19.56 -21.72 -4.16
N LEU A 156 -19.00 -20.63 -3.62
CA LEU A 156 -19.13 -19.27 -4.13
C LEU A 156 -17.97 -18.87 -5.04
N ALA A 157 -16.93 -19.68 -5.13
CA ALA A 157 -15.82 -19.46 -6.04
C ALA A 157 -16.26 -19.36 -7.51
N THR A 158 -17.37 -19.99 -7.88
CA THR A 158 -17.99 -19.84 -9.21
C THR A 158 -18.70 -18.51 -9.41
N VAL A 159 -19.12 -17.83 -8.34
CA VAL A 159 -19.79 -16.52 -8.44
C VAL A 159 -18.75 -15.42 -8.61
N LEU A 160 -17.62 -15.49 -7.90
CA LEU A 160 -16.48 -14.58 -8.14
C LEU A 160 -15.86 -14.82 -9.52
N TRP A 161 -15.75 -16.08 -9.96
CA TRP A 161 -15.36 -16.39 -11.34
C TRP A 161 -16.46 -16.01 -12.35
N GLY A 162 -17.72 -16.09 -11.99
CA GLY A 162 -18.84 -15.64 -12.81
C GLY A 162 -18.91 -14.12 -12.94
N TRP A 163 -18.64 -13.36 -11.87
CA TRP A 163 -18.56 -11.90 -11.93
C TRP A 163 -17.27 -11.43 -12.62
N ALA A 164 -16.15 -12.09 -12.38
CA ALA A 164 -14.91 -11.87 -13.14
C ALA A 164 -15.06 -12.29 -14.63
N LEU A 165 -15.87 -13.34 -14.94
CA LEU A 165 -16.12 -13.80 -16.31
C LEU A 165 -17.25 -13.01 -17.00
N PHE A 166 -18.16 -12.34 -16.28
CA PHE A 166 -19.17 -11.46 -16.89
C PHE A 166 -18.65 -10.03 -17.10
N ALA A 167 -17.64 -9.60 -16.32
CA ALA A 167 -16.87 -8.38 -16.58
C ALA A 167 -15.75 -8.59 -17.62
N CYS A 168 -15.40 -9.85 -17.92
CA CYS A 168 -14.36 -10.18 -18.88
C CYS A 168 -14.80 -11.34 -19.76
N GLY A 169 -15.33 -11.01 -20.92
CA GLY A 169 -15.60 -11.98 -22.01
C GLY A 169 -14.35 -12.57 -22.65
N GLN A 170 -13.27 -12.76 -21.90
CA GLN A 170 -12.07 -13.54 -22.25
C GLN A 170 -11.38 -13.97 -20.95
N ALA A 171 -10.82 -15.18 -20.90
CA ALA A 171 -9.90 -15.60 -19.85
C ALA A 171 -8.70 -14.61 -19.88
N SER A 172 -8.76 -13.57 -19.04
CA SER A 172 -7.66 -12.61 -18.95
C SER A 172 -6.48 -13.29 -18.27
N HIS A 173 -5.47 -13.61 -19.03
CA HIS A 173 -4.16 -13.86 -18.46
C HIS A 173 -3.76 -12.63 -17.62
N PRO A 174 -3.03 -12.79 -16.50
CA PRO A 174 -2.58 -11.65 -15.70
C PRO A 174 -1.78 -10.66 -16.55
N VAL A 175 -1.73 -9.40 -16.14
CA VAL A 175 -0.86 -8.39 -16.75
C VAL A 175 0.56 -8.95 -16.79
N ALA A 176 1.20 -8.87 -17.97
CA ALA A 176 2.62 -9.20 -18.08
C ALA A 176 3.40 -7.89 -18.16
N LEU A 177 4.32 -7.70 -17.24
CA LEU A 177 5.20 -6.54 -17.18
C LEU A 177 6.26 -6.61 -18.28
N GLY A 178 6.92 -5.50 -18.59
CA GLY A 178 7.99 -5.48 -19.58
C GLY A 178 9.09 -6.51 -19.27
N HIS A 179 9.45 -6.69 -18.00
CA HIS A 179 10.47 -7.63 -17.59
C HIS A 179 10.05 -9.13 -17.71
N ASP A 180 8.75 -9.43 -17.67
CA ASP A 180 8.24 -10.80 -17.87
C ASP A 180 8.43 -11.26 -19.32
N ARG A 181 8.59 -10.32 -20.24
CA ARG A 181 8.70 -10.55 -21.68
C ARG A 181 10.14 -10.80 -22.10
N THR A 182 10.78 -11.79 -21.50
CA THR A 182 12.19 -12.14 -21.75
C THR A 182 12.49 -12.42 -23.22
N ASP A 183 11.54 -12.98 -23.96
CA ASP A 183 11.59 -13.17 -25.41
C ASP A 183 11.69 -11.88 -26.22
N ALA A 184 11.21 -10.76 -25.68
CA ALA A 184 11.21 -9.47 -26.36
C ALA A 184 12.52 -8.69 -26.19
N TYR A 185 13.31 -8.95 -25.15
CA TYR A 185 14.53 -8.15 -24.89
C TYR A 185 15.82 -8.96 -24.73
N VAL A 186 15.78 -10.24 -24.38
CA VAL A 186 17.00 -11.02 -24.15
C VAL A 186 17.85 -11.11 -25.43
N ASP A 187 17.22 -11.28 -26.58
CA ASP A 187 17.96 -11.35 -27.85
C ASP A 187 18.61 -9.99 -28.23
N VAL A 188 18.03 -8.88 -27.80
CA VAL A 188 18.59 -7.52 -27.97
C VAL A 188 19.85 -7.32 -27.12
N LEU A 189 19.92 -8.01 -25.97
CA LEU A 189 21.02 -7.91 -25.01
C LEU A 189 22.13 -8.95 -25.26
N ARG A 190 21.88 -9.98 -26.07
CA ARG A 190 22.89 -11.03 -26.33
C ARG A 190 24.15 -10.46 -26.97
N GLY A 191 25.30 -10.85 -26.39
CA GLY A 191 26.61 -10.45 -26.86
C GLY A 191 26.96 -8.99 -26.54
N LYS A 192 26.11 -8.32 -25.77
CA LYS A 192 26.39 -6.99 -25.23
C LYS A 192 26.80 -7.07 -23.76
N THR A 193 27.68 -6.19 -23.34
CA THR A 193 27.94 -5.88 -21.94
C THR A 193 26.87 -4.92 -21.46
N VAL A 194 26.18 -5.26 -20.35
CA VAL A 194 24.96 -4.59 -19.90
C VAL A 194 25.13 -4.01 -18.50
N ALA A 195 24.68 -2.79 -18.27
CA ALA A 195 24.39 -2.28 -16.94
C ALA A 195 22.87 -2.33 -16.66
N VAL A 196 22.46 -2.45 -15.40
CA VAL A 196 21.04 -2.48 -15.01
C VAL A 196 20.75 -1.40 -13.99
N VAL A 197 19.75 -0.56 -14.25
CA VAL A 197 19.14 0.32 -13.26
C VAL A 197 17.92 -0.38 -12.69
N GLY A 198 17.96 -0.69 -11.39
CA GLY A 198 16.85 -1.40 -10.75
C GLY A 198 16.89 -1.29 -9.24
N ASN A 199 15.78 -1.63 -8.63
CA ASN A 199 15.64 -1.70 -7.19
C ASN A 199 14.90 -2.98 -6.78
N HIS A 200 14.45 -3.07 -5.53
CA HIS A 200 13.71 -4.21 -4.99
C HIS A 200 12.39 -4.52 -5.72
N THR A 201 11.89 -3.62 -6.57
CA THR A 201 10.68 -3.88 -7.38
C THR A 201 11.01 -4.64 -8.67
N ALA A 202 12.29 -4.72 -9.08
CA ALA A 202 12.73 -5.45 -10.27
C ALA A 202 12.73 -6.97 -10.02
N VAL A 203 11.60 -7.50 -9.57
CA VAL A 203 11.42 -8.91 -9.22
C VAL A 203 10.18 -9.49 -9.87
N PHE A 204 10.20 -10.78 -10.17
CA PHE A 204 9.07 -11.52 -10.68
C PHE A 204 9.01 -12.92 -10.06
N ASP A 205 7.81 -13.46 -9.99
CA ASP A 205 7.57 -14.78 -9.40
C ASP A 205 7.84 -15.89 -10.40
N THR A 206 8.55 -16.88 -9.94
CA THR A 206 8.78 -18.14 -10.66
C THR A 206 8.24 -19.31 -9.84
N PRO A 207 8.05 -20.49 -10.43
CA PRO A 207 7.69 -21.69 -9.67
C PRO A 207 8.66 -22.04 -8.53
N GLN A 208 9.90 -21.51 -8.58
CA GLN A 208 10.95 -21.72 -7.58
C GLN A 208 11.04 -20.59 -6.54
N GLY A 209 10.21 -19.55 -6.66
CA GLY A 209 10.17 -18.37 -5.80
C GLY A 209 10.43 -17.06 -6.56
N THR A 210 10.44 -15.96 -5.84
CA THR A 210 10.70 -14.62 -6.39
C THR A 210 12.16 -14.48 -6.83
N VAL A 211 12.38 -13.96 -8.04
CA VAL A 211 13.71 -13.79 -8.66
C VAL A 211 13.90 -12.34 -9.05
N HIS A 212 15.05 -11.77 -8.73
CA HIS A 212 15.40 -10.43 -9.20
C HIS A 212 15.82 -10.44 -10.67
N LEU A 213 15.51 -9.38 -11.44
CA LEU A 213 15.83 -9.26 -12.85
C LEU A 213 17.31 -9.58 -13.16
N VAL A 214 18.23 -9.01 -12.37
CA VAL A 214 19.68 -9.23 -12.55
C VAL A 214 20.05 -10.70 -12.42
N ASP A 215 19.49 -11.41 -11.42
CA ASP A 215 19.73 -12.84 -11.23
C ASP A 215 19.21 -13.65 -12.44
N SER A 216 18.10 -13.22 -13.04
CA SER A 216 17.53 -13.83 -14.23
C SER A 216 18.40 -13.58 -15.46
N LEU A 217 18.85 -12.34 -15.70
CA LEU A 217 19.73 -12.01 -16.82
C LEU A 217 21.02 -12.80 -16.80
N LEU A 218 21.67 -12.91 -15.62
CA LEU A 218 22.87 -13.71 -15.45
C LEU A 218 22.62 -15.20 -15.75
N ARG A 219 21.49 -15.77 -15.30
CA ARG A 219 21.10 -17.16 -15.62
C ARG A 219 20.86 -17.38 -17.11
N LEU A 220 20.36 -16.36 -17.81
CA LEU A 220 20.14 -16.38 -19.27
C LEU A 220 21.43 -16.15 -20.07
N GLY A 221 22.56 -15.97 -19.39
CA GLY A 221 23.87 -15.79 -20.01
C GLY A 221 24.11 -14.39 -20.56
N ILE A 222 23.38 -13.38 -20.07
CA ILE A 222 23.66 -11.98 -20.38
C ILE A 222 24.85 -11.51 -19.52
N ASP A 223 25.78 -10.81 -20.14
CA ASP A 223 26.97 -10.24 -19.49
C ASP A 223 26.56 -8.95 -18.75
N VAL A 224 26.19 -9.07 -17.47
CA VAL A 224 25.86 -7.93 -16.62
C VAL A 224 27.12 -7.45 -15.91
N ALA A 225 27.62 -6.26 -16.27
CA ALA A 225 28.85 -5.70 -15.71
C ALA A 225 28.66 -5.12 -14.30
N HIS A 226 27.58 -4.40 -14.08
CA HIS A 226 27.26 -3.74 -12.82
C HIS A 226 25.80 -3.30 -12.74
N VAL A 227 25.43 -2.75 -11.59
CA VAL A 227 24.08 -2.28 -11.29
C VAL A 227 24.12 -0.83 -10.81
N PHE A 228 23.12 -0.05 -11.22
CA PHE A 228 22.82 1.26 -10.65
C PHE A 228 21.64 1.15 -9.70
N ALA A 229 21.82 1.62 -8.47
CA ALA A 229 20.80 1.65 -7.43
C ALA A 229 20.25 3.07 -7.24
N PRO A 230 18.96 3.31 -7.55
CA PRO A 230 18.31 4.59 -7.26
C PRO A 230 17.99 4.72 -5.76
N GLU A 231 17.20 5.70 -5.39
CA GLU A 231 16.67 5.84 -4.04
C GLU A 231 16.09 4.51 -3.54
N HIS A 232 16.26 4.19 -2.25
CA HIS A 232 15.93 2.92 -1.57
C HIS A 232 16.87 1.74 -1.84
N GLY A 233 17.89 1.87 -2.67
CA GLY A 233 18.91 0.83 -2.89
C GLY A 233 18.48 -0.27 -3.87
N PHE A 234 19.41 -1.19 -4.12
CA PHE A 234 19.23 -2.20 -5.16
C PHE A 234 18.26 -3.31 -4.77
N ARG A 235 18.44 -3.91 -3.59
CA ARG A 235 17.58 -5.03 -3.11
C ARG A 235 16.65 -4.63 -1.95
N GLY A 236 16.47 -3.32 -1.69
CA GLY A 236 15.55 -2.82 -0.65
C GLY A 236 16.10 -2.91 0.78
N GLU A 237 17.39 -3.13 0.96
CA GLU A 237 18.03 -3.20 2.28
C GLU A 237 18.45 -1.82 2.84
N ALA A 238 18.40 -0.78 2.01
CA ALA A 238 18.85 0.55 2.40
C ALA A 238 17.73 1.39 3.00
N ALA A 239 18.05 2.07 4.10
CA ALA A 239 17.18 3.01 4.78
C ALA A 239 16.82 4.20 3.87
N ASN A 240 15.58 4.71 3.99
CA ASN A 240 15.13 5.93 3.34
C ASN A 240 16.05 7.11 3.71
N GLY A 241 16.59 7.81 2.71
CA GLY A 241 17.54 8.91 2.94
C GLY A 241 18.92 8.48 3.42
N ALA A 242 19.18 7.17 3.58
CA ALA A 242 20.53 6.69 3.78
C ALA A 242 21.35 6.97 2.52
N HIS A 243 22.54 7.50 2.68
CA HIS A 243 23.50 7.56 1.58
C HIS A 243 23.75 6.12 1.10
N ILE A 244 23.18 5.77 -0.05
CA ILE A 244 23.52 4.56 -0.75
C ILE A 244 24.95 4.77 -1.26
N GLN A 245 25.90 4.12 -0.62
CA GLN A 245 27.30 4.15 -1.08
C GLN A 245 27.49 3.08 -2.15
N ASP A 246 28.43 3.32 -3.04
CA ASP A 246 28.90 2.31 -3.96
C ASP A 246 29.33 1.05 -3.18
N GLY A 247 28.99 -0.10 -3.72
CA GLY A 247 29.20 -1.36 -3.03
C GLY A 247 29.26 -2.56 -3.98
N VAL A 248 29.03 -3.73 -3.43
CA VAL A 248 28.96 -4.98 -4.18
C VAL A 248 27.69 -5.72 -3.76
N ASP A 249 26.92 -6.20 -4.74
CA ASP A 249 25.77 -7.05 -4.48
C ASP A 249 26.23 -8.44 -3.98
N GLY A 250 25.87 -8.76 -2.74
CA GLY A 250 26.32 -9.99 -2.09
C GLY A 250 26.01 -11.28 -2.87
N PRO A 251 24.78 -11.47 -3.39
CA PRO A 251 24.42 -12.67 -4.14
C PRO A 251 25.15 -12.84 -5.47
N THR A 252 25.39 -11.77 -6.21
CA THR A 252 25.97 -11.85 -7.57
C THR A 252 27.43 -11.46 -7.65
N GLY A 253 27.94 -10.73 -6.65
CA GLY A 253 29.30 -10.16 -6.67
C GLY A 253 29.44 -8.95 -7.62
N LEU A 254 28.36 -8.46 -8.21
CA LEU A 254 28.41 -7.32 -9.14
C LEU A 254 28.64 -6.00 -8.38
N PRO A 255 29.43 -5.07 -8.97
CA PRO A 255 29.50 -3.70 -8.48
C PRO A 255 28.11 -3.04 -8.47
N VAL A 256 27.81 -2.26 -7.45
CA VAL A 256 26.58 -1.45 -7.32
C VAL A 256 26.98 0.01 -7.18
N TYR A 257 26.56 0.85 -8.11
CA TYR A 257 26.76 2.29 -8.08
C TYR A 257 25.48 3.01 -7.65
N SER A 258 25.62 3.98 -6.76
CA SER A 258 24.49 4.76 -6.26
C SER A 258 24.10 5.88 -7.23
N LEU A 259 22.82 5.98 -7.57
CA LEU A 259 22.21 7.14 -8.24
C LEU A 259 21.43 8.01 -7.25
N HIS A 260 21.75 7.92 -5.94
CA HIS A 260 21.13 8.73 -4.90
C HIS A 260 22.19 9.51 -4.11
N GLY A 261 21.89 10.74 -3.75
CA GLY A 261 22.81 11.60 -3.00
C GLY A 261 23.67 12.50 -3.91
N ALA A 262 25.00 12.32 -3.88
CA ALA A 262 25.94 13.19 -4.59
C ALA A 262 25.86 13.07 -6.11
N HIS A 263 25.67 11.87 -6.63
CA HIS A 263 25.57 11.58 -8.05
C HIS A 263 24.20 10.99 -8.38
N LYS A 264 23.42 11.71 -9.18
CA LYS A 264 22.07 11.30 -9.61
C LYS A 264 22.04 10.84 -11.07
N LYS A 265 23.12 11.06 -11.79
CA LYS A 265 23.34 10.69 -13.18
C LYS A 265 24.53 9.74 -13.26
N PRO A 266 24.46 8.64 -14.03
CA PRO A 266 25.62 7.80 -14.28
C PRO A 266 26.81 8.61 -14.78
N GLN A 267 28.00 8.33 -14.26
CA GLN A 267 29.22 8.98 -14.71
C GLN A 267 29.75 8.30 -15.98
N PRO A 268 30.48 9.02 -16.86
CA PRO A 268 30.99 8.45 -18.12
C PRO A 268 31.77 7.14 -17.93
N GLU A 269 32.58 7.07 -16.85
CA GLU A 269 33.42 5.90 -16.54
C GLU A 269 32.59 4.67 -16.10
N GLN A 270 31.33 4.91 -15.70
CA GLN A 270 30.37 3.85 -15.33
C GLN A 270 29.53 3.39 -16.52
N LEU A 271 29.70 3.98 -17.70
CA LEU A 271 28.96 3.64 -18.93
C LEU A 271 29.88 3.03 -20.01
N ASP A 272 30.95 2.35 -19.60
CA ASP A 272 31.73 1.47 -20.49
C ASP A 272 30.97 0.13 -20.66
N VAL A 273 29.77 0.24 -21.25
CA VAL A 273 28.84 -0.86 -21.54
C VAL A 273 28.12 -0.59 -22.86
N ASP A 274 27.60 -1.64 -23.48
CA ASP A 274 26.88 -1.54 -24.75
C ASP A 274 25.41 -1.12 -24.55
N ALA A 275 24.82 -1.50 -23.41
CA ALA A 275 23.42 -1.21 -23.15
C ALA A 275 23.13 -0.98 -21.66
N LEU A 276 22.16 -0.11 -21.37
CA LEU A 276 21.59 0.12 -20.05
C LEU A 276 20.13 -0.36 -20.01
N VAL A 277 19.81 -1.30 -19.12
CA VAL A 277 18.44 -1.76 -18.88
C VAL A 277 17.86 -1.03 -17.69
N PHE A 278 16.66 -0.47 -17.84
CA PHE A 278 15.93 0.22 -16.77
C PHE A 278 14.66 -0.56 -16.40
N ASP A 279 14.54 -0.98 -15.14
CA ASP A 279 13.40 -1.72 -14.60
C ASP A 279 13.05 -1.27 -13.19
N ILE A 280 12.12 -0.33 -13.05
CA ILE A 280 11.68 0.23 -11.76
C ILE A 280 10.17 0.46 -11.80
N GLN A 281 9.46 0.18 -10.70
CA GLN A 281 8.06 0.51 -10.53
C GLN A 281 7.89 1.96 -10.05
N ASP A 282 7.17 2.76 -10.81
CA ASP A 282 6.73 4.11 -10.46
C ASP A 282 5.31 4.11 -9.90
N VAL A 283 4.88 5.25 -9.34
CA VAL A 283 3.52 5.43 -8.78
C VAL A 283 2.68 6.49 -9.50
N GLY A 284 3.18 7.05 -10.60
CA GLY A 284 2.44 7.99 -11.46
C GLY A 284 2.36 9.43 -10.96
N ALA A 285 3.16 9.80 -9.97
CA ALA A 285 3.25 11.15 -9.45
C ALA A 285 4.61 11.79 -9.80
N ARG A 286 4.62 12.98 -10.41
CA ARG A 286 5.82 13.69 -10.88
C ARG A 286 6.94 13.78 -9.85
N PHE A 287 6.60 13.99 -8.59
CA PHE A 287 7.56 14.14 -7.50
C PHE A 287 8.11 12.79 -6.99
N TYR A 288 7.61 11.66 -7.49
CA TYR A 288 8.21 10.37 -7.24
C TYR A 288 9.42 10.23 -8.16
N THR A 289 10.62 10.15 -7.58
CA THR A 289 11.88 10.54 -8.23
C THR A 289 12.39 9.64 -9.35
N TYR A 290 11.70 8.52 -9.64
CA TYR A 290 12.18 7.55 -10.64
C TYR A 290 12.05 8.05 -12.08
N VAL A 291 11.08 8.92 -12.38
CA VAL A 291 11.05 9.65 -13.66
C VAL A 291 12.33 10.45 -13.83
N SER A 292 12.73 11.24 -12.82
CA SER A 292 13.96 12.05 -12.88
C SER A 292 15.21 11.18 -13.02
N SER A 293 15.28 10.05 -12.30
CA SER A 293 16.38 9.09 -12.42
C SER A 293 16.46 8.50 -13.82
N MET A 294 15.31 8.14 -14.42
CA MET A 294 15.27 7.61 -15.78
C MET A 294 15.76 8.61 -16.81
N ILE A 295 15.31 9.87 -16.76
CA ILE A 295 15.72 10.91 -17.71
C ILE A 295 17.23 11.20 -17.58
N LEU A 296 17.78 11.21 -16.38
CA LEU A 296 19.23 11.38 -16.20
C LEU A 296 20.04 10.18 -16.72
N CYS A 297 19.51 8.96 -16.64
CA CYS A 297 20.10 7.78 -17.29
C CYS A 297 20.02 7.87 -18.80
N MET A 298 18.87 8.32 -19.37
CA MET A 298 18.69 8.54 -20.81
C MET A 298 19.69 9.56 -21.35
N GLU A 299 19.86 10.68 -20.65
CA GLU A 299 20.83 11.72 -20.99
C GLU A 299 22.26 11.19 -20.97
N ALA A 300 22.64 10.45 -19.91
CA ALA A 300 23.97 9.85 -19.82
C ALA A 300 24.23 8.83 -20.95
N CYS A 301 23.24 7.99 -21.28
CA CYS A 301 23.32 7.05 -22.40
C CYS A 301 23.47 7.78 -23.75
N ALA A 302 22.71 8.86 -23.97
CA ALA A 302 22.81 9.68 -25.18
C ALA A 302 24.20 10.32 -25.36
N GLU A 303 24.79 10.79 -24.27
CA GLU A 303 26.13 11.39 -24.27
C GLU A 303 27.25 10.39 -24.56
N GLN A 304 27.09 9.14 -24.08
CA GLN A 304 28.11 8.09 -24.21
C GLN A 304 27.85 7.13 -25.39
N GLY A 305 26.71 7.25 -26.08
CA GLY A 305 26.34 6.37 -27.21
C GLY A 305 25.97 4.95 -26.77
N VAL A 306 25.43 4.80 -25.54
CA VAL A 306 24.96 3.54 -24.96
C VAL A 306 23.49 3.34 -25.33
N ASP A 307 23.11 2.14 -25.77
CA ASP A 307 21.71 1.79 -26.00
C ASP A 307 20.92 1.76 -24.68
N MET A 308 19.66 2.19 -24.68
CA MET A 308 18.81 2.09 -23.50
C MET A 308 17.58 1.22 -23.75
N VAL A 309 17.31 0.29 -22.83
CA VAL A 309 16.15 -0.59 -22.84
C VAL A 309 15.32 -0.35 -21.58
N VAL A 310 14.09 0.15 -21.74
CA VAL A 310 13.14 0.34 -20.63
C VAL A 310 12.16 -0.83 -20.61
N LEU A 311 12.14 -1.55 -19.51
CA LEU A 311 11.18 -2.62 -19.25
C LEU A 311 9.97 -1.98 -18.54
N ASP A 312 8.93 -1.71 -19.32
CA ASP A 312 7.82 -0.86 -18.86
C ASP A 312 6.91 -1.56 -17.86
N ARG A 313 6.24 -0.76 -17.04
CA ARG A 313 5.36 -1.18 -15.96
C ARG A 313 4.09 -0.33 -15.92
N PRO A 314 2.94 -0.93 -15.52
CA PRO A 314 1.72 -0.16 -15.33
C PRO A 314 1.87 0.99 -14.36
N ASN A 315 1.18 2.07 -14.65
CA ASN A 315 1.04 3.19 -13.74
C ASN A 315 -0.24 3.01 -12.91
N PRO A 316 -0.19 2.92 -11.56
CA PRO A 316 -1.39 2.78 -10.72
C PRO A 316 -2.33 4.00 -10.80
N HIS A 317 -1.82 5.16 -11.23
CA HIS A 317 -2.58 6.39 -11.52
C HIS A 317 -2.67 6.65 -13.04
N GLY A 318 -2.67 5.60 -13.86
CA GLY A 318 -2.64 5.69 -15.32
C GLY A 318 -3.88 6.31 -15.96
N HIS A 319 -5.00 6.32 -15.27
CA HIS A 319 -6.33 6.63 -15.82
C HIS A 319 -6.68 8.11 -15.83
N HIS A 320 -5.86 9.01 -15.25
CA HIS A 320 -6.17 10.44 -15.17
C HIS A 320 -4.93 11.34 -15.19
N ILE A 321 -5.16 12.60 -15.51
CA ILE A 321 -4.20 13.70 -15.44
C ILE A 321 -4.73 14.69 -14.41
N GLN A 322 -3.88 15.10 -13.44
CA GLN A 322 -4.32 15.97 -12.35
C GLN A 322 -3.19 16.86 -11.81
N GLY A 323 -3.59 17.98 -11.23
CA GLY A 323 -2.69 18.94 -10.60
C GLY A 323 -1.90 19.80 -11.61
N PRO A 324 -1.15 20.79 -11.12
CA PRO A 324 -0.48 21.78 -11.97
C PRO A 324 0.64 21.16 -12.81
N MET A 325 0.87 21.74 -13.99
CA MET A 325 2.04 21.47 -14.82
C MET A 325 3.32 21.94 -14.12
N LEU A 326 4.45 21.32 -14.47
CA LEU A 326 5.76 21.81 -14.03
C LEU A 326 6.13 23.09 -14.78
N ASP A 327 6.22 24.21 -14.05
CA ASP A 327 6.88 25.41 -14.55
C ASP A 327 8.42 25.17 -14.54
N PRO A 328 9.11 25.42 -15.67
CA PRO A 328 10.56 25.26 -15.77
C PRO A 328 11.38 25.96 -14.70
N ALA A 329 10.85 27.04 -14.11
CA ALA A 329 11.49 27.77 -13.01
C ALA A 329 11.62 26.93 -11.73
N PHE A 330 10.78 25.92 -11.55
CA PHE A 330 10.77 25.01 -10.39
C PHE A 330 11.36 23.63 -10.70
N LYS A 331 12.02 23.47 -11.86
CA LYS A 331 12.70 22.23 -12.22
C LYS A 331 13.67 21.78 -11.13
N SER A 332 13.52 20.53 -10.70
CA SER A 332 14.32 19.94 -9.63
C SER A 332 14.28 18.41 -9.73
N PHE A 333 14.97 17.70 -8.82
CA PHE A 333 14.92 16.24 -8.82
C PHE A 333 13.52 15.66 -8.50
N VAL A 334 12.63 16.43 -7.86
CA VAL A 334 11.22 16.07 -7.63
C VAL A 334 10.28 16.59 -8.76
N GLY A 335 10.85 17.03 -9.88
CA GLY A 335 10.11 17.49 -11.06
C GLY A 335 11.12 17.84 -12.15
N TRP A 336 11.42 16.88 -13.04
CA TRP A 336 12.49 17.03 -14.04
C TRP A 336 11.98 17.39 -15.42
N ILE A 337 10.82 16.89 -15.80
CA ILE A 337 10.21 17.08 -17.12
C ILE A 337 8.84 17.78 -17.02
N PRO A 338 8.39 18.49 -18.07
CA PRO A 338 7.18 19.30 -18.06
C PRO A 338 5.91 18.42 -18.11
N THR A 339 5.55 17.84 -16.99
CA THR A 339 4.35 17.01 -16.83
C THR A 339 3.43 17.58 -15.75
N PRO A 340 2.14 17.23 -15.75
CA PRO A 340 1.26 17.45 -14.61
C PRO A 340 1.75 16.74 -13.34
N MET A 341 1.22 17.09 -12.19
CA MET A 341 1.54 16.45 -10.91
C MET A 341 1.24 14.95 -10.95
N VAL A 342 0.05 14.58 -11.44
CA VAL A 342 -0.33 13.22 -11.83
C VAL A 342 -0.41 13.19 -13.35
N HIS A 343 0.47 12.43 -13.99
CA HIS A 343 0.70 12.53 -15.43
C HIS A 343 0.00 11.45 -16.26
N GLY A 344 -0.54 10.41 -15.63
CA GLY A 344 -1.25 9.34 -16.30
C GLY A 344 -0.39 8.35 -17.11
N MET A 345 0.80 8.72 -17.54
CA MET A 345 1.65 7.94 -18.43
C MET A 345 2.51 6.91 -17.67
N THR A 346 2.92 5.83 -18.35
CA THR A 346 3.93 4.90 -17.84
C THR A 346 5.34 5.48 -17.99
N LEU A 347 6.34 4.85 -17.35
CA LEU A 347 7.75 5.24 -17.53
C LEU A 347 8.20 5.05 -18.99
N GLY A 348 7.75 3.96 -19.64
CA GLY A 348 8.07 3.70 -21.04
C GLY A 348 7.52 4.79 -21.98
N GLU A 349 6.28 5.20 -21.78
CA GLU A 349 5.65 6.29 -22.55
C GLU A 349 6.33 7.64 -22.30
N LEU A 350 6.65 7.95 -21.03
CA LEU A 350 7.42 9.15 -20.68
C LEU A 350 8.83 9.15 -21.29
N ALA A 351 9.48 7.99 -21.37
CA ALA A 351 10.79 7.87 -22.00
C ALA A 351 10.71 8.18 -23.50
N LEU A 352 9.73 7.64 -24.22
CA LEU A 352 9.49 7.94 -25.62
C LEU A 352 9.23 9.44 -25.83
N MET A 353 8.32 10.00 -25.04
CA MET A 353 7.94 11.40 -25.11
C MET A 353 9.13 12.32 -24.83
N ALA A 354 9.87 12.07 -23.76
CA ALA A 354 11.01 12.90 -23.38
C ALA A 354 12.13 12.89 -24.44
N LYS A 355 12.35 11.73 -25.08
CA LYS A 355 13.32 11.61 -26.17
C LYS A 355 12.90 12.42 -27.40
N GLU A 356 11.67 12.23 -27.87
CA GLU A 356 11.20 12.84 -29.10
C GLU A 356 10.91 14.34 -28.96
N GLU A 357 10.49 14.80 -27.76
CA GLU A 357 10.27 16.22 -27.47
C GLU A 357 11.56 16.96 -27.05
N GLY A 358 12.71 16.28 -26.97
CA GLY A 358 13.99 16.92 -26.67
C GLY A 358 14.12 17.43 -25.25
N TRP A 359 13.54 16.74 -24.23
CA TRP A 359 13.51 17.22 -22.85
C TRP A 359 14.82 17.02 -22.07
N PHE A 360 15.84 16.43 -22.71
CA PHE A 360 17.20 16.29 -22.18
C PHE A 360 18.24 16.48 -23.30
N GLU A 361 19.49 16.77 -22.89
CA GLU A 361 20.55 17.06 -23.85
C GLU A 361 20.90 15.85 -24.72
N SER A 362 21.13 16.07 -26.01
CA SER A 362 21.46 15.03 -27.00
C SER A 362 20.41 13.92 -27.16
N SER A 363 19.16 14.19 -26.84
CA SER A 363 18.07 13.19 -26.88
C SER A 363 17.95 12.50 -28.25
N GLU A 364 18.26 13.21 -29.34
CA GLU A 364 18.26 12.72 -30.73
C GLU A 364 19.29 11.59 -30.99
N LYS A 365 20.33 11.49 -30.15
CA LYS A 365 21.37 10.46 -30.26
C LYS A 365 21.01 9.18 -29.53
N LEU A 366 20.05 9.22 -28.62
CA LEU A 366 19.70 8.07 -27.81
C LEU A 366 19.08 6.96 -28.65
N SER A 367 19.67 5.78 -28.63
CA SER A 367 19.04 4.54 -29.07
C SER A 367 18.16 4.02 -27.91
N LEU A 368 16.84 4.16 -28.04
CA LEU A 368 15.87 3.78 -27.00
C LEU A 368 14.94 2.68 -27.51
N GLN A 369 14.83 1.62 -26.72
CA GLN A 369 13.82 0.58 -26.89
C GLN A 369 12.96 0.47 -25.63
N VAL A 370 11.64 0.51 -25.79
CA VAL A 370 10.70 0.25 -24.69
C VAL A 370 10.07 -1.12 -24.91
N ILE A 371 10.08 -1.95 -23.88
CA ILE A 371 9.40 -3.25 -23.85
C ILE A 371 8.07 -3.05 -23.12
N PRO A 372 6.94 -2.94 -23.81
CA PRO A 372 5.67 -2.61 -23.18
C PRO A 372 5.09 -3.79 -22.39
N CYS A 373 4.19 -3.49 -21.47
CA CYS A 373 3.36 -4.48 -20.79
C CYS A 373 2.40 -5.16 -21.78
N LEU A 374 1.86 -6.31 -21.40
CA LEU A 374 0.77 -6.94 -22.13
C LEU A 374 -0.47 -7.05 -21.24
N ARG A 375 -1.64 -6.91 -21.84
CA ARG A 375 -2.95 -7.07 -21.18
C ARG A 375 -3.19 -6.05 -20.06
N TRP A 376 -2.69 -4.86 -20.25
CA TRP A 376 -2.96 -3.69 -19.43
C TRP A 376 -3.28 -2.50 -20.36
N ASP A 377 -4.15 -1.64 -19.90
CA ASP A 377 -4.46 -0.34 -20.47
C ASP A 377 -4.61 0.70 -19.35
N HIS A 378 -4.69 1.98 -19.70
CA HIS A 378 -4.76 3.06 -18.72
C HIS A 378 -6.02 3.03 -17.86
N ASP A 379 -7.08 2.36 -18.29
CA ASP A 379 -8.34 2.24 -17.56
C ASP A 379 -8.40 0.98 -16.67
N THR A 380 -7.38 0.13 -16.77
CA THR A 380 -7.26 -1.10 -15.97
C THR A 380 -6.60 -0.80 -14.62
N PRO A 381 -7.28 -1.03 -13.48
CA PRO A 381 -6.67 -0.89 -12.17
C PRO A 381 -5.44 -1.78 -12.03
N TYR A 382 -4.41 -1.24 -11.45
CA TYR A 382 -3.20 -2.01 -11.17
C TYR A 382 -2.77 -1.84 -9.71
N ALA A 383 -2.85 -2.92 -8.95
CA ALA A 383 -2.32 -2.99 -7.60
C ALA A 383 -0.88 -3.47 -7.62
N LEU A 384 -0.01 -2.81 -6.88
CA LEU A 384 1.41 -3.16 -6.84
C LEU A 384 1.64 -4.36 -5.91
N ASP A 385 2.16 -5.45 -6.45
CA ASP A 385 2.51 -6.66 -5.69
C ASP A 385 3.71 -6.44 -4.75
N VAL A 386 4.61 -5.53 -5.15
CA VAL A 386 5.78 -5.12 -4.36
C VAL A 386 5.64 -3.65 -4.00
N ARG A 387 5.69 -3.33 -2.72
CA ARG A 387 5.67 -1.94 -2.26
C ARG A 387 6.79 -1.14 -2.92
N PRO A 388 6.50 0.04 -3.52
CA PRO A 388 7.49 0.80 -4.27
C PRO A 388 8.46 1.58 -3.37
N SER A 389 8.09 1.80 -2.11
CA SER A 389 8.86 2.53 -1.10
C SER A 389 8.51 2.01 0.30
N PRO A 390 9.44 2.08 1.26
CA PRO A 390 9.15 1.81 2.67
C PRO A 390 8.03 2.68 3.26
N ASN A 391 7.82 3.89 2.71
CA ASN A 391 6.73 4.79 3.12
C ASN A 391 5.45 4.68 2.27
N LEU A 392 5.39 3.75 1.33
CA LEU A 392 4.18 3.38 0.60
C LEU A 392 3.92 1.88 0.79
N PRO A 393 3.53 1.46 2.03
CA PRO A 393 3.53 0.05 2.42
C PRO A 393 2.40 -0.77 1.79
N ASN A 394 1.36 -0.14 1.28
CA ASN A 394 0.17 -0.79 0.72
C ASN A 394 -0.49 0.08 -0.36
N GLN A 395 -1.48 -0.48 -1.05
CA GLN A 395 -2.18 0.19 -2.15
C GLN A 395 -2.89 1.47 -1.71
N THR A 396 -3.46 1.51 -0.50
CA THR A 396 -4.14 2.72 0.02
C THR A 396 -3.18 3.89 0.16
N SER A 397 -1.95 3.65 0.62
CA SER A 397 -0.93 4.71 0.68
C SER A 397 -0.49 5.17 -0.71
N ILE A 398 -0.43 4.26 -1.69
CA ILE A 398 -0.12 4.59 -3.09
C ILE A 398 -1.22 5.44 -3.68
N ASP A 399 -2.48 5.07 -3.50
CA ASP A 399 -3.65 5.81 -4.00
C ASP A 399 -3.72 7.25 -3.44
N LEU A 400 -3.40 7.42 -2.16
CA LEU A 400 -3.45 8.71 -1.46
C LEU A 400 -2.20 9.58 -1.67
N TYR A 401 -1.08 8.97 -2.06
CA TYR A 401 0.22 9.64 -2.12
C TYR A 401 0.23 10.92 -2.97
N PRO A 402 -0.34 10.96 -4.19
CA PRO A 402 -0.35 12.17 -4.99
C PRO A 402 -1.07 13.34 -4.30
N SER A 403 -2.17 13.06 -3.61
CA SER A 403 -2.99 14.07 -2.91
C SER A 403 -2.35 14.55 -1.61
N LEU A 404 -1.56 13.71 -0.93
CA LEU A 404 -1.04 14.00 0.41
C LEU A 404 0.43 14.44 0.43
N CYS A 405 1.17 14.29 -0.67
CA CYS A 405 2.59 14.60 -0.69
C CYS A 405 2.89 16.10 -0.41
N LEU A 406 2.00 17.02 -0.80
CA LEU A 406 2.15 18.45 -0.51
C LEU A 406 2.09 18.80 0.99
N PHE A 407 1.68 17.89 1.85
CA PHE A 407 1.79 18.05 3.30
C PHE A 407 3.23 17.85 3.83
N GLU A 408 4.12 17.26 3.06
CA GLU A 408 5.51 17.06 3.48
C GLU A 408 6.21 18.37 3.89
N PRO A 409 6.12 19.47 3.11
CA PRO A 409 6.66 20.77 3.47
C PRO A 409 5.76 21.61 4.38
N THR A 410 4.74 21.05 5.02
CA THR A 410 3.86 21.73 5.98
C THR A 410 4.16 21.32 7.43
N ALA A 411 3.47 21.95 8.41
CA ALA A 411 3.54 21.54 9.81
C ALA A 411 2.84 20.18 10.07
N ILE A 412 1.97 19.73 9.18
CA ILE A 412 1.13 18.55 9.37
C ILE A 412 1.94 17.27 9.06
N SER A 413 1.86 16.28 9.95
CA SER A 413 2.43 14.95 9.71
C SER A 413 1.55 14.15 8.75
N VAL A 414 2.17 13.47 7.79
CA VAL A 414 1.55 12.49 6.87
C VAL A 414 1.67 11.06 7.39
N GLY A 415 1.95 10.87 8.68
CA GLY A 415 2.06 9.56 9.30
C GLY A 415 3.39 8.83 9.05
N ARG A 416 4.41 9.47 8.49
CA ARG A 416 5.76 8.86 8.45
C ARG A 416 6.22 8.56 9.89
N GLY A 417 6.85 7.41 10.10
CA GLY A 417 7.19 6.93 11.43
C GLY A 417 6.04 6.21 12.14
N THR A 418 5.00 5.84 11.42
CA THR A 418 3.89 4.98 11.87
C THR A 418 3.70 3.80 10.91
N ASP A 419 2.77 2.89 11.22
CA ASP A 419 2.42 1.77 10.33
C ASP A 419 1.56 2.21 9.12
N THR A 420 1.09 3.47 9.09
CA THR A 420 0.16 4.01 8.09
C THR A 420 0.65 5.32 7.46
N PRO A 421 1.89 5.40 6.93
CA PRO A 421 2.37 6.60 6.25
C PRO A 421 1.52 6.89 5.01
N PHE A 422 1.27 8.18 4.74
CA PHE A 422 0.38 8.68 3.68
C PHE A 422 -1.07 8.16 3.73
N GLN A 423 -1.52 7.72 4.92
CA GLN A 423 -2.90 7.30 5.16
C GLN A 423 -3.54 8.08 6.31
N ILE A 424 -2.76 8.88 7.01
CA ILE A 424 -3.20 9.70 8.15
C ILE A 424 -2.58 11.09 8.06
N LEU A 425 -3.32 12.08 8.54
CA LEU A 425 -2.85 13.45 8.73
C LEU A 425 -3.03 13.85 10.19
N GLY A 426 -2.08 14.56 10.76
CA GLY A 426 -2.20 15.04 12.14
C GLY A 426 -1.10 15.98 12.62
N HIS A 427 -1.35 16.61 13.76
CA HIS A 427 -0.46 17.58 14.41
C HIS A 427 -0.58 17.50 15.94
N PRO A 428 0.45 17.82 16.73
CA PRO A 428 0.39 17.77 18.20
C PRO A 428 -0.68 18.68 18.83
N ASP A 429 -0.84 19.88 18.30
CA ASP A 429 -1.80 20.88 18.81
C ASP A 429 -3.13 20.84 18.08
N ALA A 430 -3.40 19.78 17.32
CA ALA A 430 -4.43 19.84 16.34
C ALA A 430 -5.67 19.11 16.68
N TRP A 431 -6.53 19.18 15.83
CA TRP A 431 -7.89 19.36 16.10
C TRP A 431 -8.81 19.01 14.95
N MET A 432 -8.34 18.22 14.02
CA MET A 432 -9.16 17.65 12.98
C MET A 432 -9.27 16.14 13.19
N GLY A 433 -10.40 15.73 13.78
CA GLY A 433 -10.68 14.32 14.03
C GLY A 433 -10.16 13.79 15.36
N SER A 434 -10.32 12.48 15.57
CA SER A 434 -9.98 11.79 16.83
C SER A 434 -8.95 10.68 16.66
N TYR A 435 -8.34 10.60 15.48
CA TYR A 435 -7.31 9.58 15.23
C TYR A 435 -6.00 9.99 15.90
N ALA A 436 -5.62 9.24 16.92
CA ALA A 436 -4.40 9.48 17.69
C ALA A 436 -3.25 8.61 17.19
N PHE A 437 -2.06 9.20 17.02
CA PHE A 437 -0.84 8.48 16.65
C PHE A 437 0.40 9.21 17.18
N THR A 438 1.50 8.49 17.27
CA THR A 438 2.79 9.07 17.66
C THR A 438 3.84 8.61 16.67
N PRO A 439 4.39 9.51 15.84
CA PRO A 439 5.50 9.18 14.95
C PRO A 439 6.72 8.77 15.76
N VAL A 440 7.39 7.69 15.35
CA VAL A 440 8.64 7.23 15.96
C VAL A 440 9.70 7.05 14.88
N SER A 441 10.97 7.09 15.28
CA SER A 441 12.05 6.78 14.34
C SER A 441 11.92 5.35 13.83
N VAL A 442 11.84 5.19 12.52
CA VAL A 442 11.80 3.88 11.84
C VAL A 442 12.99 3.79 10.91
N ALA A 443 13.95 2.94 11.28
CA ALA A 443 15.13 2.69 10.44
C ALA A 443 14.67 2.21 9.04
N GLY A 444 15.22 2.78 8.01
CA GLY A 444 14.88 2.39 6.64
C GLY A 444 13.65 3.05 6.02
N ALA A 445 12.82 3.71 6.82
CA ALA A 445 11.61 4.38 6.34
C ALA A 445 11.57 5.87 6.72
N ALA A 446 11.67 6.17 8.00
CA ALA A 446 11.57 7.52 8.54
C ALA A 446 12.48 7.66 9.77
N PRO A 447 13.80 7.87 9.60
CA PRO A 447 14.72 7.97 10.73
C PRO A 447 14.43 9.18 11.63
N HIS A 448 13.89 10.26 11.08
CA HIS A 448 13.52 11.49 11.77
C HIS A 448 12.15 11.98 11.26
N PRO A 449 11.05 11.31 11.63
CA PRO A 449 9.72 11.72 11.19
C PRO A 449 9.32 13.05 11.86
N LYS A 450 8.47 13.80 11.18
CA LYS A 450 7.87 15.02 11.75
C LYS A 450 7.11 14.70 13.04
N HIS A 451 7.30 15.50 14.09
CA HIS A 451 6.74 15.30 15.43
C HIS A 451 7.19 13.97 16.08
N GLU A 452 8.44 13.58 15.87
CA GLU A 452 9.01 12.37 16.45
C GLU A 452 8.81 12.31 17.98
N ASN A 453 8.26 11.19 18.47
CA ASN A 453 7.91 10.95 19.87
C ASN A 453 6.88 11.92 20.49
N VAL A 454 6.18 12.71 19.66
CA VAL A 454 5.12 13.61 20.13
C VAL A 454 3.76 13.07 19.67
N ALA A 455 2.81 12.98 20.62
CA ALA A 455 1.45 12.53 20.29
C ALA A 455 0.76 13.54 19.36
N CYS A 456 0.22 13.05 18.26
CA CYS A 456 -0.55 13.81 17.29
C CYS A 456 -2.01 13.38 17.34
N LEU A 457 -2.92 14.33 17.09
CA LEU A 457 -4.31 14.07 16.79
C LEU A 457 -4.61 14.47 15.36
N GLY A 458 -5.49 13.75 14.71
CA GLY A 458 -5.82 14.01 13.30
C GLY A 458 -6.89 13.08 12.76
N GLN A 459 -6.77 12.72 11.51
CA GLN A 459 -7.77 11.92 10.80
C GLN A 459 -7.12 10.84 9.93
N SER A 460 -7.84 9.73 9.75
CA SER A 460 -7.52 8.73 8.74
C SER A 460 -8.06 9.19 7.39
N MET A 461 -7.26 9.03 6.34
CA MET A 461 -7.61 9.33 4.95
C MET A 461 -8.09 8.08 4.19
N ASN A 462 -8.17 6.92 4.85
CA ASN A 462 -8.60 5.66 4.20
C ASN A 462 -10.01 5.76 3.63
N GLY A 463 -10.91 6.51 4.32
CA GLY A 463 -12.27 6.77 3.83
C GLY A 463 -12.31 7.51 2.49
N LEU A 464 -11.35 8.43 2.24
CA LEU A 464 -11.22 9.13 0.97
C LEU A 464 -10.85 8.17 -0.17
N ALA A 465 -9.84 7.33 0.04
CA ALA A 465 -9.44 6.32 -0.95
C ALA A 465 -10.58 5.33 -1.27
N GLN A 466 -11.35 4.91 -0.25
CA GLN A 466 -12.52 4.04 -0.44
C GLN A 466 -13.63 4.76 -1.23
N ALA A 467 -13.88 6.04 -0.92
CA ALA A 467 -14.88 6.84 -1.62
C ALA A 467 -14.58 6.93 -3.12
N TRP A 468 -13.34 7.25 -3.51
CA TRP A 468 -12.91 7.31 -4.92
C TRP A 468 -13.18 6.00 -5.67
N ARG A 469 -12.78 4.87 -5.09
CA ARG A 469 -12.98 3.55 -5.70
C ARG A 469 -14.46 3.20 -5.85
N SER A 470 -15.26 3.51 -4.82
CA SER A 470 -16.70 3.27 -4.84
C SER A 470 -17.41 4.16 -5.86
N GLU A 471 -17.00 5.42 -5.97
CA GLU A 471 -17.53 6.37 -6.93
C GLU A 471 -17.20 5.97 -8.37
N SER A 472 -15.95 5.58 -8.64
CA SER A 472 -15.52 5.06 -9.92
C SER A 472 -16.35 3.85 -10.34
N MET A 473 -16.59 2.90 -9.43
CA MET A 473 -17.45 1.73 -9.69
C MET A 473 -18.92 2.13 -9.92
N ALA A 474 -19.43 3.11 -9.18
CA ALA A 474 -20.81 3.59 -9.37
C ALA A 474 -21.02 4.25 -10.74
N GLN A 475 -19.96 4.80 -11.33
CA GLN A 475 -19.95 5.34 -12.70
C GLN A 475 -19.77 4.25 -13.78
N GLY A 476 -19.69 2.98 -13.39
CA GLY A 476 -19.50 1.85 -14.30
C GLY A 476 -18.04 1.60 -14.70
N ASN A 477 -17.10 2.27 -14.06
CA ASN A 477 -15.66 2.07 -14.24
C ASN A 477 -15.13 0.99 -13.29
N ALA A 478 -13.88 0.61 -13.47
CA ALA A 478 -13.15 -0.20 -12.49
C ALA A 478 -12.90 0.60 -11.19
N ALA A 479 -12.48 -0.07 -10.11
CA ALA A 479 -12.17 0.55 -8.82
C ALA A 479 -10.85 1.35 -8.89
N LEU A 480 -10.88 2.53 -9.48
CA LEU A 480 -9.73 3.40 -9.73
C LEU A 480 -9.50 4.38 -8.57
N PRO A 481 -8.25 4.75 -8.25
CA PRO A 481 -7.97 5.82 -7.28
C PRO A 481 -8.37 7.19 -7.82
N GLY A 482 -8.50 8.18 -6.93
CA GLY A 482 -8.75 9.58 -7.28
C GLY A 482 -7.55 10.47 -7.00
N PHE A 483 -7.76 11.78 -7.16
CA PHE A 483 -6.85 12.83 -6.74
C PHE A 483 -7.66 13.99 -6.18
N ASP A 484 -7.23 14.55 -5.05
CA ASP A 484 -7.93 15.66 -4.40
C ASP A 484 -6.97 16.46 -3.52
N LEU A 485 -6.87 17.75 -3.75
CA LEU A 485 -6.13 18.69 -2.90
C LEU A 485 -7.00 19.32 -1.81
N GLN A 486 -8.30 19.04 -1.76
CA GLN A 486 -9.21 19.57 -0.74
C GLN A 486 -8.73 19.32 0.70
N PRO A 487 -8.13 18.16 1.05
CA PRO A 487 -7.55 17.97 2.38
C PRO A 487 -6.53 19.06 2.75
N LEU A 488 -5.71 19.52 1.80
CA LEU A 488 -4.72 20.58 2.05
C LEU A 488 -5.40 21.93 2.35
N TRP A 489 -6.43 22.28 1.59
CA TRP A 489 -7.25 23.48 1.84
C TRP A 489 -7.96 23.42 3.18
N THR A 490 -8.55 22.27 3.50
CA THR A 490 -9.25 22.04 4.78
C THR A 490 -8.31 22.19 5.98
N TRP A 491 -7.10 21.65 5.92
CA TRP A 491 -6.10 21.80 6.99
C TRP A 491 -5.56 23.22 7.07
N ALA A 492 -5.39 23.92 5.95
CA ALA A 492 -4.99 25.33 5.93
C ALA A 492 -6.05 26.24 6.55
N GLU A 493 -7.33 26.00 6.26
CA GLU A 493 -8.44 26.72 6.89
C GLU A 493 -8.48 26.49 8.40
N GLN A 494 -8.35 25.23 8.83
CA GLN A 494 -8.30 24.90 10.24
C GLN A 494 -7.10 25.55 10.94
N TRP A 495 -5.94 25.59 10.28
CA TRP A 495 -4.77 26.29 10.80
C TRP A 495 -5.05 27.77 11.03
N ARG A 496 -5.68 28.46 10.06
CA ARG A 496 -6.09 29.87 10.21
C ARG A 496 -7.04 30.08 11.39
N ASN A 497 -8.02 29.19 11.54
CA ASN A 497 -9.00 29.29 12.65
C ASN A 497 -8.34 29.29 14.02
N LEU A 498 -7.15 28.75 14.14
CA LEU A 498 -6.41 28.62 15.38
C LEU A 498 -5.31 29.64 15.56
N HIS A 499 -4.92 30.31 14.48
CA HIS A 499 -3.86 31.30 14.46
C HIS A 499 -4.37 32.70 14.03
N ASP A 500 -5.55 33.07 14.54
CA ASP A 500 -6.16 34.42 14.33
C ASP A 500 -6.25 34.81 12.84
N GLY A 501 -6.51 33.84 11.96
CA GLY A 501 -6.62 34.05 10.52
C GLY A 501 -5.30 33.94 9.75
N SER A 502 -4.15 33.75 10.44
CA SER A 502 -2.84 33.62 9.80
C SER A 502 -2.57 32.20 9.32
N LEU A 503 -1.85 32.08 8.19
CA LEU A 503 -1.29 30.83 7.69
C LEU A 503 0.18 30.64 8.09
N ASP A 504 0.74 31.59 8.87
CA ASP A 504 2.14 31.54 9.29
C ASP A 504 2.47 30.22 10.01
N GLY A 505 3.56 29.59 9.61
CA GLY A 505 4.00 28.31 10.18
C GLY A 505 3.27 27.07 9.63
N PHE A 506 2.20 27.21 8.84
CA PHE A 506 1.59 26.06 8.18
C PHE A 506 2.51 25.46 7.13
N ILE A 507 3.02 26.27 6.19
CA ILE A 507 4.04 25.86 5.22
C ILE A 507 5.41 26.09 5.85
N THR A 508 6.10 25.03 6.20
CA THR A 508 7.39 25.08 6.90
C THR A 508 8.59 25.21 5.95
N SER A 509 8.40 24.86 4.68
CA SER A 509 9.42 24.96 3.64
C SER A 509 8.82 25.40 2.31
N PRO A 510 8.58 26.73 2.09
CA PRO A 510 7.96 27.24 0.86
C PRO A 510 8.67 26.81 -0.43
N SER A 511 9.99 26.90 -0.47
CA SER A 511 10.77 26.49 -1.65
C SER A 511 10.64 25.00 -1.99
N PHE A 512 10.52 24.13 -0.98
CA PHE A 512 10.29 22.71 -1.22
C PHE A 512 8.85 22.42 -1.60
N PHE A 513 7.89 23.16 -1.03
CA PHE A 513 6.48 23.11 -1.43
C PHE A 513 6.31 23.42 -2.92
N ASP A 514 6.88 24.53 -3.37
CA ASP A 514 6.82 24.97 -4.76
C ASP A 514 7.48 23.95 -5.72
N LYS A 515 8.59 23.33 -5.31
CA LYS A 515 9.23 22.27 -6.10
C LYS A 515 8.38 21.01 -6.21
N LEU A 516 7.69 20.59 -5.15
CA LEU A 516 6.76 19.44 -5.19
C LEU A 516 5.54 19.78 -6.05
N ALA A 517 4.93 20.94 -5.84
CA ALA A 517 3.82 21.42 -6.67
C ALA A 517 4.25 21.68 -8.12
N GLY A 518 5.54 21.94 -8.38
CA GLY A 518 6.06 22.31 -9.69
C GLY A 518 5.75 23.75 -10.10
N THR A 519 5.18 24.53 -9.19
CA THR A 519 4.80 25.94 -9.36
C THR A 519 4.57 26.56 -7.97
N ASP A 520 4.65 27.88 -7.87
CA ASP A 520 4.27 28.61 -6.64
C ASP A 520 2.77 28.91 -6.56
N GLN A 521 2.02 28.70 -7.63
CA GLN A 521 0.58 29.04 -7.70
C GLN A 521 -0.24 28.35 -6.60
N VAL A 522 0.05 27.09 -6.28
CA VAL A 522 -0.66 26.34 -5.23
C VAL A 522 -0.44 26.99 -3.86
N ARG A 523 0.80 27.35 -3.53
CA ARG A 523 1.13 28.05 -2.28
C ARG A 523 0.49 29.43 -2.23
N LEU A 524 0.61 30.21 -3.29
CA LEU A 524 0.02 31.56 -3.36
C LEU A 524 -1.50 31.54 -3.24
N ALA A 525 -2.16 30.54 -3.86
CA ALA A 525 -3.61 30.35 -3.72
C ALA A 525 -3.99 29.99 -2.29
N LEU A 526 -3.23 29.11 -1.63
CA LEU A 526 -3.43 28.83 -0.20
C LEU A 526 -3.24 30.08 0.65
N GLU A 527 -2.16 30.85 0.47
CA GLU A 527 -1.89 32.09 1.22
C GLU A 527 -2.98 33.13 1.02
N ALA A 528 -3.48 33.29 -0.21
CA ALA A 528 -4.56 34.20 -0.55
C ALA A 528 -5.96 33.70 -0.16
N ASN A 529 -6.08 32.46 0.32
CA ASN A 529 -7.36 31.80 0.59
C ASN A 529 -8.26 31.70 -0.66
N THR A 530 -7.67 31.52 -1.84
CA THR A 530 -8.39 31.30 -3.09
C THR A 530 -9.11 29.95 -3.03
N PRO A 531 -10.37 29.84 -3.43
CA PRO A 531 -11.04 28.55 -3.53
C PRO A 531 -10.30 27.57 -4.44
N LEU A 532 -10.18 26.28 -4.03
CA LEU A 532 -9.46 25.27 -4.80
C LEU A 532 -9.98 25.16 -6.23
N ALA A 533 -11.30 25.17 -6.42
CA ALA A 533 -11.93 25.07 -7.74
C ALA A 533 -11.53 26.22 -8.70
N GLU A 534 -11.24 27.43 -8.18
CA GLU A 534 -10.76 28.54 -9.01
C GLU A 534 -9.31 28.31 -9.47
N LEU A 535 -8.51 27.65 -8.67
CA LEU A 535 -7.15 27.26 -9.03
C LEU A 535 -7.16 26.11 -10.04
N GLU A 536 -7.96 25.08 -9.78
CA GLU A 536 -8.05 23.89 -10.65
C GLU A 536 -8.53 24.24 -12.05
N ALA A 537 -9.51 25.14 -12.18
CA ALA A 537 -9.98 25.62 -13.47
C ALA A 537 -8.87 26.27 -14.35
N GLN A 538 -7.77 26.72 -13.75
CA GLN A 538 -6.65 27.29 -14.49
C GLN A 538 -5.78 26.22 -15.19
N TRP A 539 -5.88 24.94 -14.75
CA TRP A 539 -5.09 23.83 -15.29
C TRP A 539 -5.73 23.15 -16.51
N ASP A 540 -7.01 23.40 -16.79
CA ASP A 540 -7.78 22.68 -17.84
C ASP A 540 -7.14 22.80 -19.23
N GLU A 541 -6.69 24.02 -19.61
CA GLU A 541 -6.05 24.27 -20.90
C GLU A 541 -4.69 23.55 -21.00
N GLU A 542 -3.91 23.60 -19.92
CA GLU A 542 -2.60 22.93 -19.85
C GLU A 542 -2.75 21.39 -19.88
N HIS A 543 -3.76 20.86 -19.18
CA HIS A 543 -4.09 19.43 -19.21
C HIS A 543 -4.51 18.98 -20.59
N ALA A 544 -5.36 19.74 -21.28
CA ALA A 544 -5.78 19.44 -22.65
C ALA A 544 -4.59 19.45 -23.63
N ALA A 545 -3.68 20.43 -23.48
CA ALA A 545 -2.47 20.51 -24.29
C ALA A 545 -1.52 19.34 -24.03
N PHE A 546 -1.32 18.98 -22.73
CA PHE A 546 -0.51 17.83 -22.36
C PHE A 546 -1.10 16.52 -22.89
N LEU A 547 -2.41 16.33 -22.77
CA LEU A 547 -3.10 15.13 -23.27
C LEU A 547 -2.94 14.98 -24.77
N ALA A 548 -3.11 16.07 -25.55
CA ALA A 548 -2.92 16.07 -27.00
C ALA A 548 -1.47 15.73 -27.40
N LEU A 549 -0.49 16.13 -26.57
CA LEU A 549 0.90 15.77 -26.77
C LEU A 549 1.14 14.30 -26.41
N ALA A 550 0.66 13.85 -25.23
CA ALA A 550 0.82 12.49 -24.72
C ALA A 550 0.27 11.44 -25.68
N GLN A 551 -0.86 11.72 -26.34
CA GLN A 551 -1.50 10.82 -27.32
C GLN A 551 -0.54 10.28 -28.39
N ARG A 552 0.49 11.03 -28.73
CA ARG A 552 1.49 10.64 -29.75
C ARG A 552 2.45 9.54 -29.29
N TYR A 553 2.53 9.32 -27.98
CA TYR A 553 3.52 8.46 -27.33
C TYR A 553 2.90 7.29 -26.53
N LEU A 554 1.57 7.17 -26.58
CA LEU A 554 0.88 6.09 -25.87
C LEU A 554 1.23 4.74 -26.45
N LEU A 555 1.54 3.81 -25.57
CA LEU A 555 1.77 2.39 -25.85
C LEU A 555 0.52 1.55 -25.56
N TYR A 556 -0.42 2.11 -24.81
CA TYR A 556 -1.62 1.44 -24.32
C TYR A 556 -2.87 2.27 -24.62
N PRO A 557 -4.05 1.62 -24.84
CA PRO A 557 -5.31 2.33 -24.97
C PRO A 557 -5.61 3.21 -23.74
N TRP A 558 -6.23 4.35 -23.96
CA TRP A 558 -6.62 5.29 -22.92
C TRP A 558 -7.95 5.97 -23.26
N SER A 559 -9.02 5.67 -22.49
CA SER A 559 -10.35 6.21 -22.76
C SER A 559 -10.44 7.74 -22.63
N LEU A 560 -9.57 8.35 -21.82
CA LEU A 560 -9.48 9.80 -21.67
C LEU A 560 -9.11 10.50 -22.99
N VAL A 561 -8.26 9.86 -23.80
CA VAL A 561 -7.83 10.36 -25.12
C VAL A 561 -8.88 10.07 -26.19
N ASP A 562 -9.52 8.92 -26.12
CA ASP A 562 -10.52 8.49 -27.11
C ASP A 562 -11.87 9.22 -26.96
N GLY A 563 -12.01 10.12 -25.97
CA GLY A 563 -13.22 10.90 -25.71
C GLY A 563 -14.42 10.04 -25.27
N THR A 564 -14.17 8.84 -24.75
CA THR A 564 -15.19 7.91 -24.26
C THR A 564 -15.53 8.10 -22.78
N ARG A 565 -14.73 8.91 -22.08
CA ARG A 565 -15.03 9.41 -20.73
C ARG A 565 -15.37 10.91 -20.77
N HIS A 566 -16.46 11.26 -20.14
CA HIS A 566 -16.90 12.64 -19.87
C HIS A 566 -16.81 12.92 -18.38
#